data_694415023810e29d1cc5d80b7c28e109
#
_entry.id   694415023810e29d1cc5d80b7c28e109
#
_cell.length_a   1.000
_cell.length_b   1.000
_cell.length_c   1.000
_cell.angle_alpha   90.00
_cell.angle_beta   90.00
_cell.angle_gamma   90.00
#
_symmetry.space_group_name_H-M   'P 1'
#
loop_
_entity.id
_entity.type
_entity.pdbx_description
1 polymer ?
#
loop_
_entity_poly.entity_id
_entity_poly.type
_entity_poly.pdbx_seq_one_letter_code
_entity_poly.pdbx_strand_id
1 'polypeptide(L)'
;LYEQFFKETFNVTAHIAKTSANKYIAKISNEGNTVDTNMGIPQAPGSKLALDRMNKTQTYISRSEYDPLAQKEKRVKDPEAMTQAAMKQTELEERFEQWIKGQDKTTTDKLVEIYNRTFNSTVERQIDVSSFDYFPNATHTKKPREHQKIGVMRGLQGATLLAHEVGTGKTLTLITLSLIHISEPTRPRLISY
;
A
#
# COMPACT_ATOMS: atom_id res chain seq x y z
N LEU A 1 -17.90 2.28 8.45
CA LEU A 1 -17.03 1.31 9.07
C LEU A 1 -16.23 1.92 10.21
N TYR A 2 -15.36 2.90 9.98
CA TYR A 2 -14.56 3.55 11.03
C TYR A 2 -15.46 4.23 12.09
N GLU A 3 -16.50 4.94 11.68
CA GLU A 3 -17.45 5.57 12.60
C GLU A 3 -18.14 4.55 13.51
N GLN A 4 -18.47 3.37 12.98
CA GLN A 4 -19.04 2.28 13.75
C GLN A 4 -18.02 1.70 14.73
N PHE A 5 -16.78 1.46 14.29
CA PHE A 5 -15.69 1.03 15.16
C PHE A 5 -15.47 2.00 16.34
N PHE A 6 -15.44 3.30 16.06
CA PHE A 6 -15.29 4.33 17.10
C PHE A 6 -16.44 4.31 18.10
N LYS A 7 -17.68 4.14 17.62
CA LYS A 7 -18.85 4.04 18.49
C LYS A 7 -18.81 2.80 19.37
N GLU A 8 -18.49 1.63 18.83
CA GLU A 8 -18.49 0.37 19.56
C GLU A 8 -17.28 0.23 20.50
N THR A 9 -16.11 0.72 20.10
CA THR A 9 -14.86 0.55 20.87
C THR A 9 -14.64 1.63 21.90
N PHE A 10 -14.90 2.89 21.56
CA PHE A 10 -14.60 4.04 22.44
C PHE A 10 -15.85 4.67 23.03
N ASN A 11 -17.03 4.24 22.62
CA ASN A 11 -18.31 4.85 22.97
C ASN A 11 -18.38 6.35 22.62
N VAL A 12 -17.79 6.71 21.49
CA VAL A 12 -17.79 8.07 20.94
C VAL A 12 -18.50 8.12 19.60
N THR A 13 -19.15 9.24 19.31
CA THR A 13 -19.70 9.47 17.97
C THR A 13 -18.66 10.23 17.15
N ALA A 14 -18.16 9.63 16.08
CA ALA A 14 -17.18 10.20 15.21
C ALA A 14 -17.76 10.40 13.81
N HIS A 15 -17.59 11.59 13.24
CA HIS A 15 -17.81 11.85 11.81
C HIS A 15 -16.47 11.95 11.13
N ILE A 16 -16.14 10.92 10.34
CA ILE A 16 -14.81 10.76 9.75
C ILE A 16 -14.89 11.08 8.26
N ALA A 17 -14.16 12.08 7.84
CA ALA A 17 -14.01 12.48 6.44
C ALA A 17 -12.57 12.33 5.97
N LYS A 18 -12.40 11.99 4.69
CA LYS A 18 -11.08 11.92 4.05
C LYS A 18 -10.85 13.21 3.27
N THR A 19 -9.74 13.88 3.52
CA THR A 19 -9.36 15.11 2.81
C THR A 19 -8.73 14.80 1.44
N SER A 20 -8.64 15.81 0.57
CA SER A 20 -7.91 15.74 -0.70
C SER A 20 -6.43 15.35 -0.53
N ALA A 21 -5.83 15.66 0.62
CA ALA A 21 -4.47 15.25 0.98
C ALA A 21 -4.36 13.81 1.50
N ASN A 22 -5.40 12.99 1.30
CA ASN A 22 -5.48 11.59 1.73
C ASN A 22 -5.38 11.37 3.25
N LYS A 23 -5.65 12.40 4.06
CA LYS A 23 -5.69 12.34 5.53
C LYS A 23 -7.11 12.22 6.03
N TYR A 24 -7.29 11.48 7.11
CA TYR A 24 -8.56 11.37 7.82
C TYR A 24 -8.67 12.49 8.86
N ILE A 25 -9.78 13.19 8.82
CA ILE A 25 -10.18 14.16 9.84
C ILE A 25 -11.43 13.62 10.51
N ALA A 26 -11.45 13.61 11.82
CA ALA A 26 -12.60 13.19 12.60
C ALA A 26 -13.11 14.36 13.43
N LYS A 27 -14.44 14.55 13.42
CA LYS A 27 -15.14 15.37 14.41
C LYS A 27 -15.74 14.41 15.42
N ILE A 28 -15.16 14.37 16.63
CA ILE A 28 -15.49 13.40 17.66
C ILE A 28 -16.34 14.10 18.72
N SER A 29 -17.48 13.51 19.06
CA SER A 29 -18.33 13.93 20.18
C SER A 29 -18.13 12.96 21.34
N ASN A 30 -18.15 13.46 22.57
CA ASN A 30 -17.85 12.71 23.81
C ASN A 30 -16.43 12.11 23.85
N GLU A 31 -15.46 12.78 23.22
CA GLU A 31 -14.04 12.45 23.34
C GLU A 31 -13.61 12.54 24.81
N GLY A 32 -12.76 11.59 25.25
CA GLY A 32 -12.28 11.55 26.62
C GLY A 32 -13.26 11.04 27.65
N ASN A 33 -14.36 10.36 27.24
CA ASN A 33 -15.21 9.63 28.16
C ASN A 33 -14.43 8.50 28.86
N THR A 34 -14.98 7.89 29.90
CA THR A 34 -14.29 6.87 30.72
C THR A 34 -13.78 5.69 29.88
N VAL A 35 -14.55 5.25 28.85
CA VAL A 35 -14.18 4.14 27.97
C VAL A 35 -13.03 4.57 27.06
N ASP A 36 -13.14 5.73 26.44
CA ASP A 36 -12.14 6.30 25.55
C ASP A 36 -10.81 6.55 26.28
N THR A 37 -10.87 7.09 27.51
CA THR A 37 -9.70 7.33 28.36
C THR A 37 -9.01 6.01 28.74
N ASN A 38 -9.76 4.97 29.10
CA ASN A 38 -9.20 3.65 29.43
C ASN A 38 -8.53 2.96 28.24
N MET A 39 -8.96 3.27 27.02
CA MET A 39 -8.33 2.76 25.79
C MET A 39 -7.13 3.59 25.34
N GLY A 40 -6.90 4.73 25.96
CA GLY A 40 -5.81 5.65 25.66
C GLY A 40 -4.65 5.57 26.65
N ILE A 41 -4.01 6.71 26.80
CA ILE A 41 -3.00 7.01 27.82
C ILE A 41 -3.42 8.29 28.54
N PRO A 42 -2.85 8.61 29.71
CA PRO A 42 -3.26 9.79 30.48
C PRO A 42 -3.23 11.12 29.70
N GLN A 43 -2.36 11.22 28.70
CA GLN A 43 -2.16 12.43 27.91
C GLN A 43 -2.98 12.46 26.61
N ALA A 44 -3.54 11.31 26.17
CA ALA A 44 -4.29 11.21 24.93
C ALA A 44 -5.33 10.10 24.99
N PRO A 45 -6.60 10.39 24.66
CA PRO A 45 -7.67 9.39 24.61
C PRO A 45 -7.43 8.39 23.48
N GLY A 46 -8.04 7.20 23.58
CA GLY A 46 -7.89 6.12 22.60
C GLY A 46 -8.38 6.51 21.21
N SER A 47 -9.46 7.26 21.12
CA SER A 47 -10.01 7.77 19.85
C SER A 47 -9.00 8.64 19.09
N LYS A 48 -8.25 9.49 19.80
CA LYS A 48 -7.17 10.29 19.19
C LYS A 48 -6.01 9.42 18.72
N LEU A 49 -5.58 8.46 19.53
CA LEU A 49 -4.52 7.53 19.17
C LEU A 49 -4.90 6.71 17.94
N ALA A 50 -6.15 6.24 17.84
CA ALA A 50 -6.68 5.53 16.69
C ALA A 50 -6.70 6.41 15.43
N LEU A 51 -7.13 7.66 15.53
CA LEU A 51 -7.13 8.60 14.40
C LEU A 51 -5.72 8.90 13.89
N ASP A 52 -4.76 9.11 14.81
CA ASP A 52 -3.36 9.32 14.44
C ASP A 52 -2.79 8.07 13.74
N ARG A 53 -3.15 6.86 14.21
CA ARG A 53 -2.74 5.60 13.56
C ARG A 53 -3.34 5.44 12.16
N MET A 54 -4.62 5.78 11.96
CA MET A 54 -5.26 5.79 10.63
C MET A 54 -4.51 6.70 9.65
N ASN A 55 -3.98 7.80 10.14
CA ASN A 55 -3.19 8.76 9.36
C ASN A 55 -1.73 8.35 9.22
N LYS A 56 -1.31 7.22 9.80
CA LYS A 56 0.09 6.79 9.87
C LYS A 56 1.01 7.84 10.49
N THR A 57 0.48 8.60 11.45
CA THR A 57 1.20 9.64 12.19
C THR A 57 1.49 9.17 13.61
N GLN A 58 2.66 9.52 14.11
CA GLN A 58 2.99 9.31 15.52
C GLN A 58 2.33 10.40 16.36
N THR A 59 1.66 10.00 17.44
CA THR A 59 1.05 10.97 18.36
C THR A 59 2.13 11.76 19.07
N TYR A 60 2.08 13.09 18.92
CA TYR A 60 3.01 13.99 19.58
C TYR A 60 2.50 14.33 20.98
N ILE A 61 3.34 14.05 21.99
CA ILE A 61 3.05 14.35 23.39
C ILE A 61 4.16 15.21 23.94
N SER A 62 3.78 16.26 24.65
CA SER A 62 4.69 17.19 25.29
C SER A 62 4.36 17.35 26.75
N ARG A 63 5.39 17.50 27.59
CA ARG A 63 5.28 17.89 29.01
C ARG A 63 5.77 19.31 29.18
N SER A 64 5.21 20.02 30.16
CA SER A 64 5.75 21.32 30.60
C SER A 64 6.98 21.08 31.48
N GLU A 65 8.06 21.76 31.15
CA GLU A 65 9.29 21.77 31.96
C GLU A 65 9.65 23.24 32.26
N TYR A 66 9.93 23.54 33.54
CA TYR A 66 10.30 24.88 33.92
C TYR A 66 11.75 25.17 33.54
N ASP A 67 11.98 26.21 32.71
CA ASP A 67 13.30 26.70 32.35
C ASP A 67 13.74 27.79 33.34
N PRO A 68 14.69 27.51 34.26
CA PRO A 68 15.10 28.45 35.26
C PRO A 68 15.86 29.68 34.68
N LEU A 69 16.44 29.53 33.50
CA LEU A 69 17.15 30.63 32.83
C LEU A 69 16.17 31.62 32.16
N ALA A 70 15.11 31.06 31.55
CA ALA A 70 14.09 31.88 30.89
C ALA A 70 12.94 32.29 31.83
N GLN A 71 12.91 31.77 33.07
CA GLN A 71 11.82 31.95 34.05
C GLN A 71 10.41 31.67 33.45
N LYS A 72 10.30 30.68 32.54
CA LYS A 72 9.08 30.34 31.83
C LYS A 72 8.93 28.83 31.69
N GLU A 73 7.70 28.37 31.62
CA GLU A 73 7.41 26.99 31.22
C GLU A 73 7.69 26.78 29.74
N LYS A 74 8.44 25.75 29.42
CA LYS A 74 8.75 25.30 28.06
C LYS A 74 8.11 23.95 27.81
N ARG A 75 7.45 23.77 26.67
CA ARG A 75 6.95 22.47 26.24
C ARG A 75 8.09 21.65 25.63
N VAL A 76 8.39 20.51 26.25
CA VAL A 76 9.44 19.57 25.81
C VAL A 76 8.76 18.25 25.42
N LYS A 77 9.31 17.57 24.44
CA LYS A 77 8.85 16.25 24.04
C LYS A 77 8.92 15.28 25.22
N ASP A 78 7.89 14.45 25.38
CA ASP A 78 7.85 13.37 26.36
C ASP A 78 8.08 12.04 25.66
N PRO A 79 9.34 11.51 25.64
CA PRO A 79 9.64 10.28 24.91
C PRO A 79 8.99 9.05 25.52
N GLU A 80 8.80 9.02 26.85
CA GLU A 80 8.15 7.88 27.54
C GLU A 80 6.67 7.80 27.17
N ALA A 81 5.96 8.93 27.27
CA ALA A 81 4.55 9.01 26.88
C ALA A 81 4.35 8.74 25.38
N MET A 82 5.26 9.18 24.52
CA MET A 82 5.23 8.88 23.08
C MET A 82 5.45 7.37 22.81
N THR A 83 6.31 6.70 23.58
CA THR A 83 6.50 5.24 23.46
C THR A 83 5.26 4.49 23.91
N GLN A 84 4.64 4.90 25.02
CA GLN A 84 3.38 4.33 25.48
C GLN A 84 2.25 4.54 24.47
N ALA A 85 2.19 5.72 23.87
CA ALA A 85 1.22 6.00 22.78
C ALA A 85 1.43 5.09 21.57
N ALA A 86 2.68 4.85 21.15
CA ALA A 86 2.98 3.97 20.04
C ALA A 86 2.57 2.51 20.33
N MET A 87 2.83 2.02 21.55
CA MET A 87 2.35 0.69 21.97
C MET A 87 0.83 0.60 21.93
N LYS A 88 0.14 1.61 22.46
CA LYS A 88 -1.33 1.66 22.41
C LYS A 88 -1.87 1.77 21.01
N GLN A 89 -1.24 2.49 20.12
CA GLN A 89 -1.60 2.55 18.70
C GLN A 89 -1.53 1.17 18.04
N THR A 90 -0.52 0.36 18.36
CA THR A 90 -0.41 -1.02 17.86
C THR A 90 -1.52 -1.91 18.42
N GLU A 91 -1.79 -1.84 19.72
CA GLU A 91 -2.89 -2.57 20.36
C GLU A 91 -4.26 -2.23 19.72
N LEU A 92 -4.49 -0.95 19.43
CA LEU A 92 -5.73 -0.48 18.78
C LEU A 92 -5.83 -0.95 17.33
N GLU A 93 -4.72 -1.06 16.61
CA GLU A 93 -4.69 -1.64 15.26
C GLU A 93 -5.07 -3.12 15.28
N GLU A 94 -4.47 -3.91 16.16
CA GLU A 94 -4.84 -5.33 16.35
C GLU A 94 -6.30 -5.49 16.74
N ARG A 95 -6.82 -4.62 17.61
CA ARG A 95 -8.22 -4.61 18.01
C ARG A 95 -9.15 -4.28 16.83
N PHE A 96 -8.76 -3.34 15.99
CA PHE A 96 -9.50 -3.02 14.77
C PHE A 96 -9.52 -4.20 13.79
N GLU A 97 -8.41 -4.91 13.62
CA GLU A 97 -8.37 -6.12 12.79
C GLU A 97 -9.28 -7.22 13.33
N GLN A 98 -9.28 -7.44 14.64
CA GLN A 98 -10.16 -8.42 15.28
C GLN A 98 -11.63 -8.01 15.12
N TRP A 99 -11.93 -6.72 15.29
CA TRP A 99 -13.27 -6.18 15.12
C TRP A 99 -13.76 -6.38 13.66
N ILE A 100 -12.92 -6.12 12.66
CA ILE A 100 -13.26 -6.39 11.25
C ILE A 100 -13.55 -7.86 11.00
N LYS A 101 -12.74 -8.76 11.56
CA LYS A 101 -12.94 -10.23 11.41
C LYS A 101 -14.23 -10.71 12.07
N GLY A 102 -14.73 -10.00 13.06
CA GLY A 102 -16.00 -10.27 13.74
C GLY A 102 -17.24 -9.69 13.05
N GLN A 103 -17.08 -8.94 11.95
CA GLN A 103 -18.20 -8.33 11.23
C GLN A 103 -19.01 -9.37 10.45
N ASP A 104 -20.23 -9.01 10.11
CA ASP A 104 -21.12 -9.85 9.30
C ASP A 104 -20.55 -10.08 7.89
N LYS A 105 -21.00 -11.19 7.29
CA LYS A 105 -20.53 -11.60 5.96
C LYS A 105 -20.78 -10.52 4.89
N THR A 106 -21.88 -9.79 4.98
CA THR A 106 -22.22 -8.75 4.00
C THR A 106 -21.26 -7.59 4.02
N THR A 107 -20.76 -7.19 5.20
CA THR A 107 -19.75 -6.15 5.38
C THR A 107 -18.39 -6.65 4.88
N THR A 108 -18.03 -7.89 5.20
CA THR A 108 -16.78 -8.51 4.76
C THR A 108 -16.75 -8.63 3.24
N ASP A 109 -17.82 -9.09 2.59
CA ASP A 109 -17.91 -9.22 1.14
C ASP A 109 -17.74 -7.85 0.43
N LYS A 110 -18.37 -6.79 0.97
CA LYS A 110 -18.18 -5.42 0.45
C LYS A 110 -16.74 -4.94 0.58
N LEU A 111 -16.07 -5.24 1.68
CA LEU A 111 -14.66 -4.86 1.87
C LEU A 111 -13.75 -5.59 0.89
N VAL A 112 -13.98 -6.89 0.67
CA VAL A 112 -13.26 -7.71 -0.31
C VAL A 112 -13.48 -7.17 -1.73
N GLU A 113 -14.71 -6.80 -2.08
CA GLU A 113 -15.03 -6.21 -3.38
C GLU A 113 -14.28 -4.88 -3.59
N ILE A 114 -14.31 -3.97 -2.60
CA ILE A 114 -13.60 -2.69 -2.66
C ILE A 114 -12.08 -2.93 -2.78
N TYR A 115 -11.53 -3.85 -2.00
CA TYR A 115 -10.12 -4.19 -2.05
C TYR A 115 -9.72 -4.73 -3.42
N ASN A 116 -10.47 -5.70 -3.95
CA ASN A 116 -10.19 -6.30 -5.25
C ASN A 116 -10.29 -5.26 -6.39
N ARG A 117 -11.29 -4.38 -6.35
CA ARG A 117 -11.44 -3.32 -7.33
C ARG A 117 -10.29 -2.30 -7.26
N THR A 118 -9.74 -2.04 -6.08
CA THR A 118 -8.70 -1.02 -5.88
C THR A 118 -7.29 -1.55 -6.12
N PHE A 119 -7.01 -2.77 -5.65
CA PHE A 119 -5.65 -3.32 -5.63
C PHE A 119 -5.44 -4.49 -6.59
N ASN A 120 -6.49 -5.28 -6.86
CA ASN A 120 -6.43 -6.47 -7.72
C ASN A 120 -7.06 -6.23 -9.10
N SER A 121 -7.28 -4.97 -9.50
CA SER A 121 -7.82 -4.61 -10.81
C SER A 121 -6.82 -4.81 -11.96
N THR A 122 -5.53 -4.93 -11.65
CA THR A 122 -4.49 -5.16 -12.64
C THR A 122 -4.21 -6.65 -12.76
N VAL A 123 -4.64 -7.24 -13.87
CA VAL A 123 -4.30 -8.63 -14.22
C VAL A 123 -2.99 -8.63 -14.99
N GLU A 124 -2.04 -9.47 -14.57
CA GLU A 124 -0.80 -9.63 -15.30
C GLU A 124 -1.11 -10.22 -16.69
N ARG A 125 -0.64 -9.52 -17.74
CA ARG A 125 -0.88 -9.94 -19.11
C ARG A 125 -0.17 -11.26 -19.39
N GLN A 126 -0.91 -12.32 -19.61
CA GLN A 126 -0.38 -13.59 -20.09
C GLN A 126 -0.10 -13.47 -21.58
N ILE A 127 1.13 -13.76 -21.97
CA ILE A 127 1.58 -13.75 -23.36
C ILE A 127 1.64 -15.21 -23.82
N ASP A 128 0.80 -15.58 -24.78
CA ASP A 128 0.89 -16.88 -25.41
C ASP A 128 2.13 -16.93 -26.30
N VAL A 129 3.05 -17.82 -25.97
CA VAL A 129 4.33 -18.04 -26.68
C VAL A 129 4.41 -19.43 -27.28
N SER A 130 3.31 -20.19 -27.31
CA SER A 130 3.25 -21.58 -27.79
C SER A 130 3.67 -21.71 -29.27
N SER A 131 3.35 -20.70 -30.08
CA SER A 131 3.69 -20.66 -31.51
C SER A 131 5.14 -20.24 -31.81
N PHE A 132 5.90 -19.77 -30.80
CA PHE A 132 7.25 -19.25 -30.97
C PHE A 132 8.32 -20.31 -30.62
N ASP A 133 8.43 -21.36 -31.42
CA ASP A 133 9.48 -22.35 -31.23
C ASP A 133 10.80 -21.99 -31.91
N TYR A 134 10.72 -21.24 -33.00
CA TYR A 134 11.89 -20.79 -33.78
C TYR A 134 11.71 -19.33 -34.20
N PHE A 135 12.82 -18.60 -34.26
CA PHE A 135 12.84 -17.22 -34.72
C PHE A 135 13.47 -17.12 -36.10
N PRO A 136 13.07 -16.17 -36.94
CA PRO A 136 13.68 -15.96 -38.26
C PRO A 136 15.19 -15.84 -38.15
N ASN A 137 15.93 -16.53 -39.05
CA ASN A 137 17.38 -16.55 -39.12
C ASN A 137 18.13 -17.13 -37.89
N ALA A 138 17.40 -17.75 -36.94
CA ALA A 138 18.05 -18.46 -35.85
C ALA A 138 18.39 -19.90 -36.25
N THR A 139 19.54 -20.39 -35.77
CA THR A 139 19.89 -21.82 -35.91
C THR A 139 18.95 -22.67 -35.08
N HIS A 140 18.42 -23.75 -35.67
CA HIS A 140 17.48 -24.68 -35.01
C HIS A 140 18.10 -25.51 -33.89
N THR A 141 19.39 -25.31 -33.58
CA THR A 141 20.13 -26.06 -32.55
C THR A 141 19.75 -25.69 -31.10
N LYS A 142 19.29 -24.48 -30.86
CA LYS A 142 18.91 -24.03 -29.51
C LYS A 142 17.50 -23.43 -29.50
N LYS A 143 16.58 -24.10 -28.81
CA LYS A 143 15.24 -23.56 -28.57
C LYS A 143 15.30 -22.53 -27.44
N PRO A 144 14.69 -21.34 -27.62
CA PRO A 144 14.55 -20.38 -26.54
C PRO A 144 13.66 -20.93 -25.41
N ARG A 145 14.01 -20.64 -24.17
CA ARG A 145 13.21 -20.98 -23.02
C ARG A 145 11.98 -20.08 -22.96
N GLU A 146 10.94 -20.51 -22.26
CA GLU A 146 9.65 -19.78 -22.17
C GLU A 146 9.81 -18.32 -21.73
N HIS A 147 10.56 -18.05 -20.65
CA HIS A 147 10.82 -16.68 -20.19
C HIS A 147 11.56 -15.81 -21.23
N GLN A 148 12.39 -16.41 -22.08
CA GLN A 148 13.09 -15.70 -23.17
C GLN A 148 12.11 -15.35 -24.29
N LYS A 149 11.21 -16.27 -24.65
CA LYS A 149 10.13 -16.03 -25.61
C LYS A 149 9.21 -14.90 -25.15
N ILE A 150 8.79 -14.93 -23.87
CA ILE A 150 7.98 -13.87 -23.25
C ILE A 150 8.73 -12.53 -23.30
N GLY A 151 10.03 -12.51 -22.98
CA GLY A 151 10.85 -11.31 -23.04
C GLY A 151 10.94 -10.71 -24.45
N VAL A 152 11.10 -11.55 -25.47
CA VAL A 152 11.10 -11.13 -26.87
C VAL A 152 9.74 -10.55 -27.26
N MET A 153 8.66 -11.24 -26.94
CA MET A 153 7.30 -10.78 -27.29
C MET A 153 6.95 -9.45 -26.62
N ARG A 154 7.38 -9.25 -25.38
CA ARG A 154 7.22 -7.96 -24.70
C ARG A 154 8.03 -6.87 -25.39
N GLY A 155 9.28 -7.17 -25.76
CA GLY A 155 10.14 -6.22 -26.47
C GLY A 155 9.62 -5.81 -27.84
N LEU A 156 8.93 -6.70 -28.55
CA LEU A 156 8.28 -6.38 -29.84
C LEU A 156 7.05 -5.47 -29.67
N GLN A 157 6.41 -5.48 -28.53
CA GLN A 157 5.21 -4.68 -28.26
C GLN A 157 5.54 -3.25 -27.80
N GLY A 158 6.74 -2.98 -27.31
CA GLY A 158 7.16 -1.67 -26.84
C GLY A 158 8.39 -1.69 -25.92
N ALA A 159 8.72 -0.54 -25.37
CA ALA A 159 9.84 -0.42 -24.45
C ALA A 159 9.68 -1.38 -23.25
N THR A 160 10.69 -2.22 -23.04
CA THR A 160 10.65 -3.30 -22.05
C THR A 160 11.95 -3.37 -21.27
N LEU A 161 11.84 -3.52 -19.93
CA LEU A 161 12.96 -3.82 -19.05
C LEU A 161 13.05 -5.33 -18.84
N LEU A 162 14.15 -5.96 -19.25
CA LEU A 162 14.43 -7.38 -19.03
C LEU A 162 15.18 -7.57 -17.70
N ALA A 163 14.45 -7.61 -16.59
CA ALA A 163 14.97 -7.81 -15.23
C ALA A 163 15.15 -9.30 -14.87
N HIS A 164 15.72 -10.08 -15.77
CA HIS A 164 16.01 -11.50 -15.52
C HIS A 164 17.25 -11.67 -14.64
N GLU A 165 17.33 -12.76 -13.88
CA GLU A 165 18.48 -13.10 -13.06
C GLU A 165 19.75 -13.37 -13.92
N VAL A 166 20.91 -13.36 -13.25
CA VAL A 166 22.19 -13.67 -13.92
C VAL A 166 22.17 -15.13 -14.41
N GLY A 167 22.69 -15.39 -15.62
CA GLY A 167 22.73 -16.74 -16.20
C GLY A 167 21.45 -17.18 -16.93
N THR A 168 20.36 -16.40 -16.94
CA THR A 168 19.11 -16.76 -17.64
C THR A 168 19.17 -16.60 -19.17
N GLY A 169 20.29 -16.13 -19.72
CA GLY A 169 20.48 -15.96 -21.16
C GLY A 169 19.87 -14.68 -21.72
N LYS A 170 19.95 -13.56 -20.99
CA LYS A 170 19.49 -12.22 -21.46
C LYS A 170 20.07 -11.85 -22.83
N THR A 171 21.34 -12.17 -23.06
CA THR A 171 22.02 -11.91 -24.36
C THR A 171 21.31 -12.63 -25.51
N LEU A 172 20.90 -13.88 -25.31
CA LEU A 172 20.16 -14.63 -26.34
C LEU A 172 18.79 -13.96 -26.61
N THR A 173 18.09 -13.52 -25.59
CA THR A 173 16.83 -12.80 -25.73
C THR A 173 16.98 -11.50 -26.54
N LEU A 174 18.04 -10.72 -26.25
CA LEU A 174 18.33 -9.47 -26.97
C LEU A 174 18.74 -9.74 -28.43
N ILE A 175 19.60 -10.75 -28.69
CA ILE A 175 19.99 -11.13 -30.05
C ILE A 175 18.74 -11.58 -30.83
N THR A 176 17.87 -12.38 -30.24
CA THR A 176 16.65 -12.85 -30.89
C THR A 176 15.73 -11.68 -31.25
N LEU A 177 15.54 -10.74 -30.31
CA LEU A 177 14.74 -9.53 -30.56
C LEU A 177 15.35 -8.71 -31.72
N SER A 178 16.67 -8.54 -31.73
CA SER A 178 17.40 -7.83 -32.80
C SER A 178 17.21 -8.51 -34.16
N LEU A 179 17.32 -9.84 -34.22
CA LEU A 179 17.14 -10.60 -35.45
C LEU A 179 15.74 -10.45 -36.04
N ILE A 180 14.71 -10.44 -35.18
CA ILE A 180 13.33 -10.22 -35.64
C ILE A 180 13.16 -8.80 -36.19
N HIS A 181 13.69 -7.77 -35.51
CA HIS A 181 13.66 -6.40 -36.02
C HIS A 181 14.37 -6.21 -37.35
N ILE A 182 15.46 -6.94 -37.58
CA ILE A 182 16.21 -6.90 -38.86
C ILE A 182 15.45 -7.63 -39.95
N SER A 183 14.81 -8.76 -39.64
CA SER A 183 14.11 -9.61 -40.62
C SER A 183 12.71 -9.10 -40.95
N GLU A 184 12.06 -8.43 -40.04
CA GLU A 184 10.77 -7.75 -40.22
C GLU A 184 10.94 -6.24 -40.01
N PRO A 185 11.46 -5.48 -41.00
CA PRO A 185 11.53 -4.03 -40.87
C PRO A 185 10.13 -3.49 -40.59
N THR A 186 10.03 -2.82 -39.47
CA THR A 186 8.80 -2.28 -38.88
C THR A 186 7.86 -1.68 -39.94
N ARG A 187 6.68 -2.28 -40.11
CA ARG A 187 5.56 -1.57 -40.72
C ARG A 187 5.34 -0.31 -39.87
N PRO A 188 5.32 0.89 -40.48
CA PRO A 188 5.05 2.09 -39.74
C PRO A 188 3.69 1.89 -39.05
N ARG A 189 3.65 2.00 -37.70
CA ARG A 189 2.38 2.04 -36.99
C ARG A 189 1.62 3.22 -37.49
N LEU A 190 0.53 2.98 -38.24
CA LEU A 190 -0.47 3.99 -38.48
C LEU A 190 -1.02 4.39 -37.12
N ILE A 191 -0.58 5.54 -36.63
CA ILE A 191 -1.17 6.18 -35.47
C ILE A 191 -2.55 6.64 -35.94
N SER A 192 -3.58 5.88 -35.64
CA SER A 192 -4.96 6.37 -35.74
C SER A 192 -5.17 7.35 -34.58
N TYR A 193 -5.36 8.60 -34.93
CA TYR A 193 -5.80 9.67 -34.03
C TYR A 193 -7.23 9.39 -33.56
#